data_1c8607b3c58e315841202ce24e8339d1
#
_entry.id   1c8607b3c58e315841202ce24e8339d1
#
_cell.length_a   1.000
_cell.length_b   1.000
_cell.length_c   1.000
_cell.angle_alpha   90.00
_cell.angle_beta   90.00
_cell.angle_gamma   90.00
#
_symmetry.space_group_name_H-M   'P 1'
#
loop_
_entity.id
_entity.type
_entity.pdbx_description
1 polymer ?
#
loop_
_entity_poly.entity_id
_entity_poly.type
_entity_poly.pdbx_seq_one_letter_code
_entity_poly.pdbx_strand_id
1 'polypeptide(L)'
;MNTYTINWILLLILSAIWGGAFTLNKYSLEVYTPEMIVAGRLIIGALLLVVILLIRNGSITIKTEDWKYYAFMSIVGIVAPFLLISYGQIDIDSSLAGILMATMPISTLLLSHIFLDDELLTKKK
;
A
#
# COMPACT_ATOMS: atom_id res chain seq x y z
N MET A 1 -5.93 28.82 2.46
CA MET A 1 -6.71 27.76 1.79
C MET A 1 -7.49 27.04 2.88
N ASN A 2 -8.79 26.87 2.72
CA ASN A 2 -9.63 26.26 3.76
C ASN A 2 -9.22 24.77 3.91
N THR A 3 -9.16 24.26 5.14
CA THR A 3 -8.79 22.87 5.46
C THR A 3 -9.63 21.87 4.64
N TYR A 4 -10.89 22.17 4.40
CA TYR A 4 -11.78 21.39 3.55
C TYR A 4 -11.27 21.25 2.10
N THR A 5 -10.84 22.35 1.51
CA THR A 5 -10.32 22.35 0.13
C THR A 5 -9.03 21.54 0.02
N ILE A 6 -8.15 21.66 1.02
CA ILE A 6 -6.91 20.87 1.07
C ILE A 6 -7.23 19.39 1.12
N ASN A 7 -8.14 18.96 2.00
CA ASN A 7 -8.52 17.57 2.16
C ASN A 7 -9.09 16.96 0.87
N TRP A 8 -9.94 17.72 0.14
CA TRP A 8 -10.46 17.28 -1.15
C TRP A 8 -9.37 17.13 -2.22
N ILE A 9 -8.44 18.10 -2.29
CA ILE A 9 -7.31 18.01 -3.21
C ILE A 9 -6.44 16.81 -2.91
N LEU A 10 -6.10 16.58 -1.63
CA LEU A 10 -5.32 15.42 -1.21
C LEU A 10 -6.03 14.09 -1.53
N LEU A 11 -7.33 14.04 -1.31
CA LEU A 11 -8.14 12.85 -1.64
C LEU A 11 -8.12 12.56 -3.14
N LEU A 12 -8.30 13.57 -3.99
CA LEU A 12 -8.25 13.41 -5.44
C LEU A 12 -6.87 12.97 -5.93
N ILE A 13 -5.81 13.58 -5.41
CA ILE A 13 -4.43 13.18 -5.73
C ILE A 13 -4.18 11.73 -5.32
N LEU A 14 -4.56 11.35 -4.09
CA LEU A 14 -4.40 9.98 -3.60
C LEU A 14 -5.18 8.98 -4.46
N SER A 15 -6.42 9.31 -4.82
CA SER A 15 -7.25 8.47 -5.69
C SER A 15 -6.63 8.28 -7.08
N ALA A 16 -6.07 9.36 -7.65
CA ALA A 16 -5.38 9.30 -8.95
C ALA A 16 -4.11 8.43 -8.88
N ILE A 17 -3.32 8.55 -7.81
CA ILE A 17 -2.11 7.74 -7.60
C ILE A 17 -2.47 6.25 -7.48
N TRP A 18 -3.46 5.91 -6.65
CA TRP A 18 -3.87 4.52 -6.45
C TRP A 18 -4.52 3.92 -7.70
N GLY A 19 -5.45 4.64 -8.33
CA GLY A 19 -6.09 4.19 -9.57
C GLY A 19 -5.09 4.01 -10.70
N GLY A 20 -4.16 4.98 -10.86
CA GLY A 20 -3.06 4.88 -11.82
C GLY A 20 -2.13 3.71 -11.55
N ALA A 21 -1.87 3.38 -10.26
CA ALA A 21 -1.03 2.25 -9.89
C ALA A 21 -1.60 0.91 -10.37
N PHE A 22 -2.92 0.68 -10.26
CA PHE A 22 -3.56 -0.54 -10.78
C PHE A 22 -3.50 -0.62 -12.30
N THR A 23 -3.73 0.50 -12.98
CA THR A 23 -3.66 0.60 -14.43
C THR A 23 -2.24 0.32 -14.94
N LEU A 24 -1.24 0.95 -14.34
CA LEU A 24 0.17 0.70 -14.69
C LEU A 24 0.60 -0.74 -14.41
N ASN A 25 0.12 -1.33 -13.30
CA ASN A 25 0.39 -2.74 -13.00
C ASN A 25 -0.17 -3.66 -14.10
N LYS A 26 -1.42 -3.43 -14.52
CA LYS A 26 -2.06 -4.23 -15.61
C LYS A 26 -1.29 -4.13 -16.91
N TYR A 27 -0.92 -2.94 -17.35
CA TYR A 27 -0.10 -2.75 -18.55
C TYR A 27 1.29 -3.38 -18.43
N SER A 28 1.90 -3.30 -17.25
CA SER A 28 3.21 -3.93 -17.02
C SER A 28 3.15 -5.45 -17.12
N LEU A 29 2.02 -6.07 -16.78
CA LEU A 29 1.80 -7.51 -16.86
C LEU A 29 1.76 -8.04 -18.33
N GLU A 30 1.62 -7.17 -19.32
CA GLU A 30 1.73 -7.55 -20.73
C GLU A 30 3.17 -7.93 -21.13
N VAL A 31 4.17 -7.44 -20.39
CA VAL A 31 5.59 -7.60 -20.71
C VAL A 31 6.36 -8.30 -19.61
N TYR A 32 6.00 -8.06 -18.35
CA TYR A 32 6.75 -8.53 -17.18
C TYR A 32 5.94 -9.48 -16.33
N THR A 33 6.62 -10.38 -15.62
CA THR A 33 5.95 -11.25 -14.64
C THR A 33 5.58 -10.48 -13.37
N PRO A 34 4.58 -10.94 -12.59
CA PRO A 34 4.19 -10.31 -11.33
C PRO A 34 5.36 -10.06 -10.38
N GLU A 35 6.29 -11.03 -10.28
CA GLU A 35 7.48 -10.94 -9.41
C GLU A 35 8.40 -9.79 -9.85
N MET A 36 8.64 -9.65 -11.16
CA MET A 36 9.49 -8.59 -11.69
C MET A 36 8.89 -7.22 -11.42
N ILE A 37 7.57 -7.08 -11.58
CA ILE A 37 6.87 -5.82 -11.32
C ILE A 37 6.95 -5.46 -9.84
N VAL A 38 6.67 -6.41 -8.96
CA VAL A 38 6.71 -6.19 -7.50
C VAL A 38 8.14 -5.90 -7.05
N ALA A 39 9.13 -6.67 -7.50
CA ALA A 39 10.54 -6.43 -7.18
C ALA A 39 10.98 -5.04 -7.65
N GLY A 40 10.67 -4.66 -8.89
CA GLY A 40 10.99 -3.35 -9.44
C GLY A 40 10.40 -2.20 -8.63
N ARG A 41 9.12 -2.30 -8.26
CA ARG A 41 8.45 -1.29 -7.42
C ARG A 41 9.10 -1.15 -6.05
N LEU A 42 9.43 -2.27 -5.41
CA LEU A 42 10.04 -2.25 -4.08
C LEU A 42 11.48 -1.71 -4.13
N ILE A 43 12.26 -2.09 -5.13
CA ILE A 43 13.62 -1.58 -5.31
C ILE A 43 13.61 -0.07 -5.56
N ILE A 44 12.79 0.41 -6.49
CA ILE A 44 12.68 1.85 -6.80
C ILE A 44 12.20 2.61 -5.56
N GLY A 45 11.18 2.11 -4.87
CA GLY A 45 10.68 2.72 -3.64
C GLY A 45 11.74 2.79 -2.54
N ALA A 46 12.48 1.69 -2.32
CA ALA A 46 13.57 1.66 -1.34
C ALA A 46 14.69 2.64 -1.69
N LEU A 47 15.12 2.70 -2.95
CA LEU A 47 16.13 3.64 -3.41
C LEU A 47 15.72 5.10 -3.19
N LEU A 48 14.47 5.44 -3.53
CA LEU A 48 13.94 6.78 -3.30
C LEU A 48 13.94 7.14 -1.82
N LEU A 49 13.52 6.22 -0.94
CA LEU A 49 13.54 6.45 0.50
C LEU A 49 14.96 6.63 1.04
N VAL A 50 15.93 5.84 0.57
CA VAL A 50 17.33 6.00 0.92
C VAL A 50 17.86 7.37 0.49
N VAL A 51 17.56 7.80 -0.74
CA VAL A 51 17.98 9.11 -1.24
C VAL A 51 17.37 10.24 -0.37
N ILE A 52 16.08 10.17 -0.05
CA ILE A 52 15.43 11.16 0.81
C ILE A 52 16.07 11.19 2.21
N LEU A 53 16.40 10.03 2.76
CA LEU A 53 17.05 9.91 4.06
C LEU A 53 18.42 10.57 4.05
N LEU A 54 19.23 10.31 3.02
CA LEU A 54 20.56 10.91 2.88
C LEU A 54 20.48 12.44 2.74
N ILE A 55 19.54 12.96 1.94
CA ILE A 55 19.34 14.41 1.79
C ILE A 55 18.93 15.06 3.12
N ARG A 56 18.17 14.35 3.94
CA ARG A 56 17.70 14.86 5.24
C ARG A 56 18.71 14.65 6.39
N ASN A 57 19.93 14.16 6.09
CA ASN A 57 20.94 13.80 7.10
C ASN A 57 20.37 12.84 8.18
N GLY A 58 19.42 12.00 7.78
CA GLY A 58 18.82 11.00 8.64
C GLY A 58 19.72 9.76 8.76
N SER A 59 19.59 9.03 9.85
CA SER A 59 20.24 7.72 10.02
C SER A 59 19.20 6.65 10.22
N ILE A 60 19.42 5.47 9.61
CA ILE A 60 18.64 4.29 9.90
C ILE A 60 19.32 3.57 11.05
N THR A 61 18.74 3.65 12.25
CA THR A 61 19.20 2.88 13.40
C THR A 61 18.22 1.74 13.64
N ILE A 62 18.49 0.59 13.05
CA ILE A 62 17.72 -0.63 13.31
C ILE A 62 18.49 -1.41 14.38
N LYS A 63 17.82 -1.69 15.49
CA LYS A 63 18.36 -2.61 16.48
C LYS A 63 18.39 -4.02 15.89
N THR A 64 19.50 -4.73 16.10
CA THR A 64 19.71 -6.07 15.56
C THR A 64 18.63 -7.07 16.01
N GLU A 65 17.96 -6.78 17.13
CA GLU A 65 16.87 -7.60 17.69
C GLU A 65 15.57 -7.46 16.90
N ASP A 66 15.32 -6.30 16.29
CA ASP A 66 14.07 -5.96 15.61
C ASP A 66 14.05 -6.35 14.12
N TRP A 67 15.19 -6.73 13.54
CA TRP A 67 15.28 -6.97 12.10
C TRP A 67 14.35 -8.12 11.62
N LYS A 68 14.17 -9.16 12.45
CA LYS A 68 13.28 -10.29 12.14
C LYS A 68 11.81 -9.83 12.06
N TYR A 69 11.43 -8.94 12.97
CA TYR A 69 10.11 -8.34 12.96
C TYR A 69 9.89 -7.50 11.69
N TYR A 70 10.85 -6.63 11.33
CA TYR A 70 10.75 -5.84 10.10
C TYR A 70 10.76 -6.71 8.85
N ALA A 71 11.56 -7.76 8.79
CA ALA A 71 11.57 -8.70 7.68
C ALA A 71 10.23 -9.41 7.53
N PHE A 72 9.67 -9.92 8.63
CA PHE A 72 8.36 -10.56 8.63
C PHE A 72 7.26 -9.60 8.18
N MET A 73 7.21 -8.39 8.75
CA MET A 73 6.22 -7.38 8.38
C MET A 73 6.37 -6.93 6.92
N SER A 74 7.59 -6.85 6.39
CA SER A 74 7.82 -6.52 4.98
C SER A 74 7.31 -7.62 4.05
N ILE A 75 7.56 -8.89 4.38
CA ILE A 75 7.10 -10.01 3.56
C ILE A 75 5.57 -10.11 3.60
N VAL A 76 4.98 -10.16 4.79
CA VAL A 76 3.55 -10.40 4.97
C VAL A 76 2.72 -9.16 4.66
N GLY A 77 3.20 -7.96 5.04
CA GLY A 77 2.45 -6.71 4.90
C GLY A 77 2.66 -6.00 3.56
N ILE A 78 3.72 -6.30 2.83
CA ILE A 78 4.03 -5.59 1.57
C ILE A 78 4.20 -6.57 0.42
N VAL A 79 5.19 -7.47 0.48
CA VAL A 79 5.54 -8.34 -0.65
C VAL A 79 4.39 -9.26 -1.02
N ALA A 80 3.82 -9.97 -0.05
CA ALA A 80 2.74 -10.93 -0.29
C ALA A 80 1.47 -10.28 -0.83
N PRO A 81 0.93 -9.18 -0.26
CA PRO A 81 -0.23 -8.49 -0.83
C PRO A 81 0.01 -7.97 -2.25
N PHE A 82 1.17 -7.37 -2.53
CA PHE A 82 1.44 -6.87 -3.87
C PHE A 82 1.57 -8.00 -4.91
N LEU A 83 2.17 -9.13 -4.53
CA LEU A 83 2.20 -10.31 -5.39
C LEU A 83 0.79 -10.84 -5.66
N LEU A 84 -0.03 -11.01 -4.62
CA LEU A 84 -1.41 -11.48 -4.78
C LEU A 84 -2.24 -10.55 -5.66
N ILE A 85 -2.11 -9.23 -5.51
CA ILE A 85 -2.78 -8.25 -6.37
C ILE A 85 -2.28 -8.39 -7.81
N SER A 86 -0.97 -8.47 -8.03
CA SER A 86 -0.41 -8.58 -9.38
C SER A 86 -0.81 -9.89 -10.06
N TYR A 87 -0.80 -11.01 -9.35
CA TYR A 87 -1.31 -12.29 -9.89
C TYR A 87 -2.80 -12.22 -10.18
N GLY A 88 -3.60 -11.66 -9.29
CA GLY A 88 -5.05 -11.45 -9.53
C GLY A 88 -5.32 -10.61 -10.78
N GLN A 89 -4.50 -9.58 -11.03
CA GLN A 89 -4.65 -8.72 -12.21
C GLN A 89 -4.23 -9.38 -13.54
N ILE A 90 -3.70 -10.60 -13.55
CA ILE A 90 -3.52 -11.34 -14.81
C ILE A 90 -4.89 -11.56 -15.46
N ASP A 91 -5.88 -11.96 -14.68
CA ASP A 91 -7.21 -12.38 -15.16
C ASP A 91 -8.29 -11.31 -15.04
N ILE A 92 -8.07 -10.24 -14.24
CA ILE A 92 -9.03 -9.16 -14.02
C ILE A 92 -8.52 -7.81 -14.52
N ASP A 93 -9.47 -6.93 -14.85
CA ASP A 93 -9.15 -5.56 -15.23
C ASP A 93 -8.77 -4.68 -14.03
N SER A 94 -8.00 -3.62 -14.30
CA SER A 94 -7.57 -2.66 -13.28
C SER A 94 -8.75 -1.97 -12.56
N SER A 95 -9.86 -1.77 -13.25
CA SER A 95 -11.08 -1.21 -12.67
C SER A 95 -11.69 -2.13 -11.61
N LEU A 96 -11.77 -3.43 -11.90
CA LEU A 96 -12.28 -4.42 -10.95
C LEU A 96 -11.34 -4.57 -9.74
N ALA A 97 -10.02 -4.57 -9.97
CA ALA A 97 -9.04 -4.56 -8.89
C ALA A 97 -9.22 -3.35 -7.96
N GLY A 98 -9.45 -2.15 -8.53
CA GLY A 98 -9.73 -0.94 -7.77
C GLY A 98 -11.01 -1.03 -6.93
N ILE A 99 -12.09 -1.59 -7.49
CA ILE A 99 -13.36 -1.80 -6.78
C ILE A 99 -13.17 -2.79 -5.61
N LEU A 100 -12.48 -3.90 -5.84
CA LEU A 100 -12.17 -4.87 -4.79
C LEU A 100 -11.34 -4.25 -3.67
N MET A 101 -10.35 -3.43 -4.00
CA MET A 101 -9.55 -2.70 -3.00
C MET A 101 -10.37 -1.67 -2.22
N ALA A 102 -11.43 -1.11 -2.77
CA ALA A 102 -12.33 -0.21 -2.04
C ALA A 102 -13.08 -0.92 -0.90
N THR A 103 -13.15 -2.25 -0.87
CA THR A 103 -13.72 -3.02 0.24
C THR A 103 -12.76 -3.16 1.43
N MET A 104 -11.47 -2.88 1.23
CA MET A 104 -10.43 -3.06 2.25
C MET A 104 -10.66 -2.25 3.54
N PRO A 105 -11.03 -0.95 3.49
CA PRO A 105 -11.33 -0.20 4.70
C PRO A 105 -12.49 -0.80 5.51
N ILE A 106 -13.52 -1.32 4.83
CA ILE A 106 -14.68 -1.95 5.47
C ILE A 106 -14.24 -3.25 6.16
N SER A 107 -13.47 -4.08 5.45
CA SER A 107 -12.94 -5.33 6.00
C SER A 107 -12.02 -5.09 7.20
N THR A 108 -11.16 -4.07 7.12
CA THR A 108 -10.28 -3.68 8.23
C THR A 108 -11.08 -3.22 9.43
N LEU A 109 -12.13 -2.41 9.23
CA LEU A 109 -12.99 -1.93 10.31
C LEU A 109 -13.75 -3.08 11.00
N LEU A 110 -14.25 -4.03 10.23
CA LEU A 110 -14.94 -5.20 10.76
C LEU A 110 -13.98 -6.10 11.56
N LEU A 111 -12.79 -6.34 11.03
CA LEU A 111 -11.78 -7.15 11.70
C LEU A 111 -11.26 -6.47 12.97
N SER A 112 -10.98 -5.17 12.93
CA SER A 112 -10.55 -4.44 14.13
C SER A 112 -11.61 -4.49 15.23
N HIS A 113 -12.88 -4.36 14.87
CA HIS A 113 -13.98 -4.48 15.84
C HIS A 113 -14.09 -5.87 16.48
N ILE A 114 -13.72 -6.93 15.76
CA ILE A 114 -13.79 -8.32 16.26
C ILE A 114 -12.56 -8.67 17.11
N PHE A 115 -11.38 -8.17 16.72
CA PHE A 115 -10.10 -8.60 17.32
C PHE A 115 -9.48 -7.60 18.30
N LEU A 116 -9.93 -6.33 18.31
CA LEU A 116 -9.39 -5.28 19.17
C LEU A 116 -10.49 -4.78 20.11
N ASP A 117 -10.32 -5.05 21.41
CA ASP A 117 -11.30 -4.65 22.44
C ASP A 117 -11.40 -3.11 22.61
N ASP A 118 -10.38 -2.37 22.23
CA ASP A 118 -10.31 -0.91 22.36
C ASP A 118 -10.97 -0.12 21.21
N GLU A 119 -11.27 -0.78 20.08
CA GLU A 119 -11.88 -0.14 18.90
C GLU A 119 -13.36 -0.55 18.69
N LEU A 120 -14.15 -0.42 19.76
CA LEU A 120 -15.59 -0.60 19.67
C LEU A 120 -16.19 0.51 18.79
N LEU A 121 -17.02 0.13 17.80
CA LEU A 121 -17.84 1.06 17.03
C LEU A 121 -18.78 1.81 18.00
N THR A 122 -18.29 2.86 18.61
CA THR A 122 -19.10 3.70 19.50
C THR A 122 -20.02 4.54 18.65
N LYS A 123 -21.34 4.27 18.70
CA LYS A 123 -22.34 5.22 18.20
C LYS A 123 -22.16 6.53 18.96
N LYS A 124 -21.52 7.53 18.34
CA LYS A 124 -21.64 8.90 18.82
C LYS A 124 -23.12 9.26 18.75
N LYS A 125 -23.72 9.51 19.93
CA LYS A 125 -25.00 10.19 20.05
C LYS A 125 -24.89 11.62 19.55
#